data_3204cbe25158da19e1fa3760b96a537e
#
_entry.id   3204cbe25158da19e1fa3760b96a537e
#
_cell.length_a   1.000
_cell.length_b   1.000
_cell.length_c   1.000
_cell.angle_alpha   90.00
_cell.angle_beta   90.00
_cell.angle_gamma   90.00
#
_symmetry.space_group_name_H-M   'P 1'
#
loop_
_entity.id
_entity.type
_entity.pdbx_description
1 polymer ?
#
loop_
_entity_poly.entity_id
_entity_poly.type
_entity_poly.pdbx_seq_one_letter_code
_entity_poly.pdbx_strand_id
1 'polypeptide(L)'
;MKYYAVAEIEIVDQSWVPAYVKNVTKLVEQRGGRYLARTGRIEKLEGERKVPPIFLIIEWPSEEVAKTFYESDEYRPFRQSRTQGARNEFLLVAGEDMTNTHISLTNLWHAGVVPFPGNRNSL
;
A
#
# COMPACT_ATOMS: atom_id res chain seq x y z
N MET A 1 -14.73 -8.63 -0.77
CA MET A 1 -13.98 -7.70 -1.62
C MET A 1 -12.52 -7.70 -1.20
N LYS A 2 -11.63 -7.85 -2.16
CA LYS A 2 -10.19 -7.79 -1.87
C LYS A 2 -9.75 -6.37 -1.57
N TYR A 3 -8.74 -6.25 -0.73
CA TYR A 3 -8.07 -4.98 -0.43
C TYR A 3 -6.59 -5.12 -0.70
N TYR A 4 -5.95 -4.01 -1.03
CA TYR A 4 -4.53 -3.99 -1.37
C TYR A 4 -3.80 -3.03 -0.44
N ALA A 5 -2.78 -3.55 0.25
CA ALA A 5 -1.85 -2.70 0.99
C ALA A 5 -0.79 -2.25 -0.01
N VAL A 6 -0.63 -0.94 -0.14
CA VAL A 6 0.31 -0.34 -1.08
C VAL A 6 1.26 0.52 -0.29
N ALA A 7 2.55 0.26 -0.41
CA ALA A 7 3.53 0.98 0.40
C ALA A 7 4.73 1.44 -0.42
N GLU A 8 5.21 2.63 -0.08
CA GLU A 8 6.48 3.18 -0.54
C GLU A 8 7.41 3.21 0.65
N ILE A 9 8.59 2.61 0.52
CA ILE A 9 9.52 2.44 1.62
C ILE A 9 10.91 2.94 1.25
N GLU A 10 11.45 3.84 2.07
CA GLU A 10 12.84 4.27 1.98
C GLU A 10 13.54 3.83 3.26
N ILE A 11 14.46 2.86 3.15
CA ILE A 11 15.17 2.31 4.30
C ILE A 11 16.24 3.30 4.74
N VAL A 12 16.19 3.69 6.02
CA VAL A 12 17.17 4.58 6.63
C VAL A 12 18.22 3.78 7.39
N ASP A 13 17.79 2.76 8.13
CA ASP A 13 18.66 1.84 8.86
C ASP A 13 18.34 0.43 8.40
N GLN A 14 19.32 -0.32 7.92
CA GLN A 14 19.12 -1.64 7.34
C GLN A 14 19.08 -2.78 8.36
N SER A 15 19.44 -2.51 9.62
CA SER A 15 19.59 -3.57 10.63
C SER A 15 18.32 -4.37 10.89
N TRP A 16 17.15 -3.76 10.74
CA TRP A 16 15.86 -4.40 11.00
C TRP A 16 15.35 -5.26 9.81
N VAL A 17 15.93 -5.07 8.62
CA VAL A 17 15.35 -5.61 7.38
C VAL A 17 15.34 -7.13 7.30
N PRO A 18 16.44 -7.86 7.61
CA PRO A 18 16.44 -9.32 7.47
C PRO A 18 15.38 -10.01 8.34
N ALA A 19 15.27 -9.63 9.61
CA ALA A 19 14.27 -10.21 10.50
C ALA A 19 12.85 -9.85 10.07
N TYR A 20 12.64 -8.61 9.63
CA TYR A 20 11.35 -8.16 9.12
C TYR A 20 10.91 -8.99 7.92
N VAL A 21 11.76 -9.08 6.90
CA VAL A 21 11.42 -9.81 5.67
C VAL A 21 11.10 -11.26 5.97
N LYS A 22 11.93 -11.93 6.77
CA LYS A 22 11.75 -13.33 7.10
C LYS A 22 10.45 -13.59 7.85
N ASN A 23 10.20 -12.84 8.91
CA ASN A 23 9.09 -13.12 9.82
C ASN A 23 7.77 -12.53 9.31
N VAL A 24 7.78 -11.33 8.77
CA VAL A 24 6.56 -10.66 8.31
C VAL A 24 5.99 -11.34 7.07
N THR A 25 6.85 -11.83 6.17
CA THR A 25 6.38 -12.60 5.02
C THR A 25 5.54 -13.79 5.47
N LYS A 26 6.00 -14.53 6.47
CA LYS A 26 5.26 -15.67 7.02
C LYS A 26 3.95 -15.24 7.66
N LEU A 27 3.98 -14.18 8.46
CA LEU A 27 2.77 -13.68 9.12
C LEU A 27 1.71 -13.24 8.11
N VAL A 28 2.11 -12.55 7.07
CA VAL A 28 1.22 -12.10 6.00
C VAL A 28 0.58 -13.30 5.31
N GLU A 29 1.39 -14.27 4.90
CA GLU A 29 0.89 -15.45 4.21
C GLU A 29 -0.04 -16.30 5.07
N GLN A 30 0.29 -16.45 6.36
CA GLN A 30 -0.55 -17.18 7.31
C GLN A 30 -1.93 -16.54 7.49
N ARG A 31 -2.04 -15.23 7.28
CA ARG A 31 -3.30 -14.49 7.40
C ARG A 31 -4.02 -14.33 6.07
N GLY A 32 -3.56 -15.01 5.02
CA GLY A 32 -4.20 -14.97 3.71
C GLY A 32 -3.73 -13.83 2.81
N GLY A 33 -2.74 -13.06 3.22
CA GLY A 33 -2.14 -12.03 2.39
C GLY A 33 -1.23 -12.64 1.32
N ARG A 34 -1.11 -11.95 0.20
CA ARG A 34 -0.26 -12.38 -0.90
C ARG A 34 0.53 -11.21 -1.45
N TYR A 35 1.85 -11.34 -1.49
CA TYR A 35 2.68 -10.31 -2.11
C TYR A 35 2.52 -10.36 -3.63
N LEU A 36 2.03 -9.26 -4.20
CA LEU A 36 1.92 -9.11 -5.66
C LEU A 36 3.16 -8.45 -6.23
N ALA A 37 3.75 -7.54 -5.48
CA ALA A 37 5.02 -6.90 -5.84
C ALA A 37 5.75 -6.51 -4.57
N ARG A 38 7.07 -6.59 -4.62
CA ARG A 38 7.96 -6.17 -3.55
C ARG A 38 9.31 -5.94 -4.21
N THR A 39 9.52 -4.70 -4.71
CA THR A 39 10.57 -4.45 -5.67
C THR A 39 11.08 -3.01 -5.64
N GLY A 40 12.33 -2.83 -6.06
CA GLY A 40 12.89 -1.52 -6.34
C GLY A 40 12.92 -1.20 -7.84
N ARG A 41 12.40 -2.09 -8.67
CA ARG A 41 12.37 -1.88 -10.12
C ARG A 41 11.12 -1.10 -10.50
N ILE A 42 11.25 0.22 -10.46
CA ILE A 42 10.15 1.16 -10.67
C ILE A 42 10.56 2.14 -11.76
N GLU A 43 9.74 2.26 -12.79
CA GLU A 43 9.97 3.20 -13.87
C GLU A 43 8.91 4.29 -13.84
N LYS A 44 9.35 5.55 -13.84
CA LYS A 44 8.43 6.68 -13.90
C LYS A 44 7.98 6.88 -15.35
N LEU A 45 6.67 6.80 -15.58
CA LEU A 45 6.11 7.07 -16.90
C LEU A 45 5.72 8.54 -17.03
N GLU A 46 5.28 9.18 -15.99
CA GLU A 46 5.01 10.61 -15.95
C GLU A 46 4.92 11.10 -14.50
N GLY A 47 5.01 12.41 -14.33
CA GLY A 47 4.92 13.05 -13.02
C GLY A 47 6.28 13.54 -12.53
N GLU A 48 6.25 14.41 -11.52
CA GLU A 48 7.44 15.04 -10.97
C GLU A 48 7.88 14.47 -9.62
N ARG A 49 7.03 13.65 -9.00
CA ARG A 49 7.32 13.09 -7.69
C ARG A 49 8.48 12.11 -7.80
N LYS A 50 9.36 12.13 -6.81
CA LYS A 50 10.50 11.20 -6.76
C LYS A 50 10.00 9.76 -6.70
N VAL A 51 10.63 8.89 -7.48
CA VAL A 51 10.37 7.45 -7.45
C VAL A 51 10.83 6.89 -6.10
N PRO A 52 9.98 6.15 -5.38
CA PRO A 52 10.40 5.54 -4.11
C PRO A 52 11.42 4.44 -4.37
N PRO A 53 12.35 4.20 -3.41
CA PRO A 53 13.36 3.14 -3.58
C PRO A 53 12.75 1.74 -3.60
N ILE A 54 11.66 1.52 -2.85
CA ILE A 54 10.98 0.24 -2.76
C ILE A 54 9.48 0.47 -2.81
N PHE A 55 8.80 -0.37 -3.58
CA PHE A 55 7.35 -0.37 -3.68
C PHE A 55 6.82 -1.77 -3.36
N LEU A 56 5.72 -1.80 -2.61
CA LEU A 56 5.15 -3.03 -2.08
C LEU A 56 3.66 -3.05 -2.35
N ILE A 57 3.15 -4.20 -2.82
CA ILE A 57 1.72 -4.43 -2.96
C ILE A 57 1.40 -5.77 -2.35
N ILE A 58 0.49 -5.78 -1.37
CA ILE A 58 -0.02 -7.00 -0.75
C ILE A 58 -1.52 -7.08 -1.00
N GLU A 59 -1.96 -8.20 -1.55
CA GLU A 59 -3.38 -8.50 -1.70
C GLU A 59 -3.91 -9.16 -0.44
N TRP A 60 -5.00 -8.63 0.09
CA TRP A 60 -5.68 -9.18 1.26
C TRP A 60 -7.08 -9.66 0.90
N PRO A 61 -7.58 -10.72 1.55
CA PRO A 61 -8.94 -11.23 1.26
C PRO A 61 -10.04 -10.21 1.55
N SER A 62 -9.82 -9.32 2.55
CA SER A 62 -10.80 -8.32 2.94
C SER A 62 -10.13 -7.18 3.68
N GLU A 63 -10.88 -6.09 3.86
CA GLU A 63 -10.45 -4.96 4.68
C GLU A 63 -10.20 -5.38 6.12
N GLU A 64 -11.12 -6.19 6.67
CA GLU A 64 -11.04 -6.64 8.06
C GLU A 64 -9.76 -7.44 8.32
N VAL A 65 -9.44 -8.39 7.43
CA VAL A 65 -8.24 -9.20 7.57
C VAL A 65 -6.98 -8.33 7.51
N ALA A 66 -6.93 -7.38 6.56
CA ALA A 66 -5.79 -6.48 6.42
C ALA A 66 -5.57 -5.63 7.67
N LYS A 67 -6.64 -5.04 8.20
CA LYS A 67 -6.55 -4.19 9.40
C LYS A 67 -6.23 -4.99 10.65
N THR A 68 -6.84 -6.16 10.80
CA THR A 68 -6.56 -7.05 11.93
C THR A 68 -5.09 -7.45 11.96
N PHE A 69 -4.52 -7.78 10.80
CA PHE A 69 -3.09 -8.06 10.71
C PHE A 69 -2.26 -6.84 11.09
N TYR A 70 -2.55 -5.69 10.51
CA TYR A 70 -1.77 -4.47 10.71
C TYR A 70 -1.71 -4.05 12.19
N GLU A 71 -2.80 -4.28 12.92
CA GLU A 71 -2.94 -3.92 14.33
C GLU A 71 -2.60 -5.07 15.28
N SER A 72 -2.25 -6.25 14.75
CA SER A 72 -2.00 -7.42 15.58
C SER A 72 -0.78 -7.26 16.48
N ASP A 73 -0.82 -7.95 17.62
CA ASP A 73 0.32 -7.98 18.55
C ASP A 73 1.53 -8.67 17.92
N GLU A 74 1.30 -9.66 17.07
CA GLU A 74 2.36 -10.39 16.38
C GLU A 74 3.15 -9.48 15.43
N TYR A 75 2.46 -8.59 14.72
CA TYR A 75 3.10 -7.67 13.80
C TYR A 75 3.71 -6.44 14.47
N ARG A 76 3.21 -6.05 15.62
CA ARG A 76 3.59 -4.80 16.29
C ARG A 76 5.10 -4.56 16.40
N PRO A 77 5.92 -5.52 16.89
CA PRO A 77 7.35 -5.26 17.02
C PRO A 77 8.04 -5.03 15.67
N PHE A 78 7.59 -5.73 14.64
CA PHE A 78 8.12 -5.56 13.29
C PHE A 78 7.68 -4.24 12.66
N ARG A 79 6.42 -3.87 12.87
CA ARG A 79 5.92 -2.58 12.42
C ARG A 79 6.70 -1.43 13.06
N GLN A 80 6.98 -1.52 14.36
CA GLN A 80 7.77 -0.51 15.06
C GLN A 80 9.18 -0.42 14.50
N SER A 81 9.82 -1.55 14.23
CA SER A 81 11.15 -1.58 13.62
C SER A 81 11.15 -0.87 12.27
N ARG A 82 10.14 -1.15 11.43
CA ARG A 82 10.03 -0.54 10.11
C ARG A 82 9.76 0.97 10.22
N THR A 83 8.83 1.39 11.07
CA THR A 83 8.50 2.81 11.20
C THR A 83 9.64 3.63 11.79
N GLN A 84 10.48 3.03 12.60
CA GLN A 84 11.66 3.69 13.16
C GLN A 84 12.86 3.66 12.19
N GLY A 85 13.00 2.60 11.40
CA GLY A 85 14.15 2.39 10.54
C GLY A 85 13.93 2.74 9.07
N ALA A 86 12.77 3.29 8.71
CA ALA A 86 12.45 3.66 7.33
C ALA A 86 11.48 4.83 7.28
N ARG A 87 11.44 5.50 6.13
CA ARG A 87 10.39 6.46 5.80
C ARG A 87 9.36 5.71 4.99
N ASN A 88 8.10 5.79 5.41
CA ASN A 88 7.05 4.95 4.85
C ASN A 88 5.82 5.76 4.46
N GLU A 89 5.25 5.41 3.31
CA GLU A 89 3.87 5.70 2.98
C GLU A 89 3.17 4.36 2.87
N PHE A 90 2.11 4.14 3.64
CA PHE A 90 1.42 2.86 3.69
C PHE A 90 -0.08 3.10 3.57
N LEU A 91 -0.68 2.62 2.48
CA LEU A 91 -2.09 2.84 2.16
C LEU A 91 -2.82 1.52 2.04
N LEU A 92 -4.09 1.51 2.40
CA LEU A 92 -4.97 0.37 2.17
C LEU A 92 -6.03 0.78 1.16
N VAL A 93 -6.06 0.09 0.03
CA VAL A 93 -6.87 0.47 -1.13
C VAL A 93 -7.93 -0.60 -1.39
N ALA A 94 -9.19 -0.18 -1.51
CA ALA A 94 -10.28 -1.10 -1.83
C ALA A 94 -10.11 -1.63 -3.27
N GLY A 95 -10.29 -2.94 -3.43
CA GLY A 95 -10.17 -3.60 -4.73
C GLY A 95 -11.44 -3.48 -5.54
N GLU A 96 -11.82 -2.27 -5.86
CA GLU A 96 -13.02 -1.99 -6.62
C GLU A 96 -12.72 -0.99 -7.74
N ASP A 97 -13.52 -1.01 -8.77
CA ASP A 97 -13.51 0.03 -9.79
C ASP A 97 -14.80 0.85 -9.62
N MET A 98 -14.65 2.07 -9.10
CA MET A 98 -15.80 2.93 -8.82
C MET A 98 -16.54 3.33 -10.09
N THR A 99 -15.89 3.25 -11.24
CA THR A 99 -16.55 3.55 -12.53
C THR A 99 -17.45 2.44 -12.99
N ASN A 100 -17.28 1.22 -12.47
CA ASN A 100 -18.15 0.06 -12.78
C ASN A 100 -19.37 -0.02 -11.85
N THR A 101 -19.52 0.92 -10.94
CA THR A 101 -20.70 1.06 -10.11
C THR A 101 -21.61 2.12 -10.75
N HIS A 102 -22.83 2.31 -10.23
CA HIS A 102 -23.74 3.35 -10.74
C HIS A 102 -23.41 4.73 -10.21
N ILE A 103 -22.12 5.00 -9.93
CA ILE A 103 -21.64 6.29 -9.42
C ILE A 103 -21.31 7.18 -10.60
N SER A 104 -21.85 8.42 -10.59
CA SER A 104 -21.55 9.41 -11.61
C SER A 104 -20.16 10.01 -11.43
N LEU A 105 -19.61 10.62 -12.49
CA LEU A 105 -18.32 11.34 -12.40
C LEU A 105 -18.34 12.42 -11.32
N THR A 106 -19.49 13.07 -11.11
CA THR A 106 -19.65 14.07 -10.06
C THR A 106 -19.38 13.46 -8.68
N ASN A 107 -19.87 12.23 -8.43
CA ASN A 107 -19.62 11.55 -7.16
C ASN A 107 -18.15 11.18 -7.00
N LEU A 108 -17.46 10.82 -8.09
CA LEU A 108 -16.03 10.54 -8.05
C LEU A 108 -15.24 11.80 -7.68
N TRP A 109 -15.62 12.96 -8.20
CA TRP A 109 -14.98 14.22 -7.83
C TRP A 109 -15.18 14.53 -6.34
N HIS A 110 -16.40 14.35 -5.81
CA HIS A 110 -16.67 14.55 -4.38
C HIS A 110 -15.88 13.59 -3.50
N ALA A 111 -15.59 12.41 -3.99
CA ALA A 111 -14.76 11.44 -3.28
C ALA A 111 -13.25 11.74 -3.41
N GLY A 112 -12.87 12.75 -4.21
CA GLY A 112 -11.46 13.08 -4.43
C GLY A 112 -10.75 12.15 -5.39
N VAL A 113 -11.48 11.30 -6.09
CA VAL A 113 -10.89 10.30 -7.01
C VAL A 113 -10.56 10.92 -8.36
N VAL A 114 -11.42 11.84 -8.83
CA VAL A 114 -11.24 12.53 -10.10
C VAL A 114 -11.25 14.03 -9.81
N PRO A 115 -10.26 14.79 -10.31
CA PRO A 115 -10.26 16.25 -10.10
C PRO A 115 -11.37 16.92 -10.90
N PHE A 116 -11.67 18.17 -10.50
CA PHE A 116 -12.68 18.96 -11.20
C PHE A 116 -12.29 19.19 -12.65
N PRO A 117 -13.28 19.41 -13.56
CA PRO A 117 -13.03 19.52 -14.99
C PRO A 117 -12.03 20.58 -15.41
N GLY A 118 -11.78 21.60 -14.62
CA GLY A 118 -10.81 22.66 -14.95
C GLY A 118 -9.37 22.28 -14.71
N ASN A 119 -9.08 21.16 -14.07
CA ASN A 119 -7.71 20.74 -13.74
C ASN A 119 -7.15 19.84 -14.84
N ARG A 120 -6.27 20.41 -15.67
CA ARG A 120 -5.69 19.71 -16.81
C ARG A 120 -4.55 18.75 -16.48
N ASN A 121 -4.07 18.78 -15.24
CA ASN A 121 -2.98 17.90 -14.81
C ASN A 121 -3.48 16.58 -14.23
N SER A 122 -4.76 16.35 -14.32
CA SER A 122 -5.39 15.17 -13.78
C SER A 122 -5.58 14.11 -14.86
N LEU A 123 -5.12 12.93 -14.57
CA LEU A 123 -5.24 11.74 -15.44
C LEU A 123 -4.52 11.91 -16.76
#